data_91b9cf083b45a0b6a02df0957d9e3154
#
_entry.id   91b9cf083b45a0b6a02df0957d9e3154
#
_cell.length_a   1.000
_cell.length_b   1.000
_cell.length_c   1.000
_cell.angle_alpha   90.00
_cell.angle_beta   90.00
_cell.angle_gamma   90.00
#
_symmetry.space_group_name_H-M   'P 1'
#
loop_
_entity.id
_entity.type
_entity.pdbx_description
1 polymer ?
#
loop_
_entity_poly.entity_id
_entity_poly.type
_entity_poly.pdbx_seq_one_letter_code
_entity_poly.pdbx_strand_id
1 'polypeptide(L)'
;KIIYPKLYAKKKLIIPKYDIYKPVFFEIPLLFEEKLAQSFDLIIFIQSDINKRRERVLKRGATSEYFKLMDGKQINQNTKYILSDYTIQNNSSILNLRLNIIKLLNIL
;
A
#
# COMPACT_ATOMS: atom_id res chain seq x y z
N LYS A 1 -8.24 -2.94 14.95
CA LYS A 1 -9.49 -2.78 14.17
C LYS A 1 -10.22 -1.47 14.47
N ILE A 2 -9.98 -0.89 15.62
CA ILE A 2 -10.56 0.43 15.96
C ILE A 2 -10.04 1.52 15.02
N ILE A 3 -8.84 1.34 14.47
CA ILE A 3 -8.21 2.30 13.55
C ILE A 3 -9.01 2.45 12.25
N TYR A 4 -9.52 1.37 11.68
CA TYR A 4 -10.16 1.40 10.36
C TYR A 4 -11.51 2.12 10.34
N PRO A 5 -12.39 1.93 11.32
CA PRO A 5 -13.59 2.78 11.41
C PRO A 5 -13.28 4.26 11.51
N LYS A 6 -12.25 4.62 12.29
CA LYS A 6 -11.80 6.02 12.39
C LYS A 6 -11.26 6.55 11.07
N LEU A 7 -10.48 5.74 10.35
CA LEU A 7 -9.96 6.08 9.04
C LEU A 7 -11.09 6.31 8.03
N TYR A 8 -12.09 5.45 8.02
CA TYR A 8 -13.24 5.57 7.14
C TYR A 8 -14.03 6.86 7.40
N ALA A 9 -14.29 7.17 8.65
CA ALA A 9 -14.94 8.43 9.03
C ALA A 9 -14.12 9.64 8.60
N LYS A 10 -12.80 9.59 8.79
CA LYS A 10 -11.87 10.64 8.38
C LYS A 10 -11.87 10.82 6.86
N LYS A 11 -11.91 9.74 6.10
CA LYS A 11 -12.03 9.78 4.64
C LYS A 11 -13.28 10.52 4.20
N LYS A 12 -14.42 10.23 4.81
CA LYS A 12 -15.69 10.91 4.50
C LYS A 12 -15.65 12.40 4.79
N LEU A 13 -14.89 12.83 5.80
CA LEU A 13 -14.73 14.24 6.13
C LEU A 13 -13.77 14.97 5.20
N ILE A 14 -12.71 14.28 4.74
CA ILE A 14 -11.64 14.90 3.96
C ILE A 14 -12.01 15.03 2.48
N ILE A 15 -12.57 13.99 1.86
CA ILE A 15 -12.80 13.96 0.41
C ILE A 15 -13.65 15.13 -0.07
N PRO A 16 -14.76 15.54 0.59
CA PRO A 16 -15.56 16.66 0.13
C PRO A 16 -14.84 18.02 0.10
N LYS A 17 -13.67 18.12 0.76
CA LYS A 17 -12.88 19.36 0.80
C LYS A 17 -11.95 19.51 -0.40
N TYR A 18 -11.82 18.47 -1.23
CA TYR A 18 -10.88 18.45 -2.34
C TYR A 18 -11.62 18.53 -3.67
N ASP A 19 -10.92 19.06 -4.67
CA ASP A 19 -11.38 19.08 -6.05
C ASP A 19 -11.59 17.64 -6.53
N ILE A 20 -12.77 17.36 -7.13
CA ILE A 20 -13.12 16.05 -7.64
C ILE A 20 -12.18 15.57 -8.78
N TYR A 21 -11.47 16.49 -9.42
CA TYR A 21 -10.51 16.18 -10.49
C TYR A 21 -9.09 15.93 -9.97
N LYS A 22 -8.85 16.11 -8.66
CA LYS A 22 -7.53 15.85 -8.05
C LYS A 22 -7.58 14.57 -7.25
N PRO A 23 -6.63 13.65 -7.47
CA PRO A 23 -6.59 12.42 -6.68
C PRO A 23 -6.20 12.70 -5.23
N VAL A 24 -6.80 11.94 -4.32
CA VAL A 24 -6.45 11.91 -2.91
C VAL A 24 -5.92 10.53 -2.59
N PHE A 25 -4.72 10.45 -2.03
CA PHE A 25 -4.05 9.20 -1.73
C PHE A 25 -4.17 8.83 -0.26
N PHE A 26 -4.45 7.55 -0.02
CA PHE A 26 -4.45 6.97 1.32
C PHE A 26 -3.49 5.80 1.35
N GLU A 27 -2.60 5.78 2.32
CA GLU A 27 -1.72 4.65 2.58
C GLU A 27 -2.37 3.71 3.59
N ILE A 28 -2.69 2.49 3.17
CA ILE A 28 -3.38 1.52 4.02
C ILE A 28 -2.66 0.18 3.93
N PRO A 29 -1.90 -0.19 4.97
CA PRO A 29 -1.07 -1.41 4.94
C PRO A 29 -1.86 -2.71 4.80
N LEU A 30 -3.07 -2.78 5.36
CA LEU A 30 -3.89 -3.99 5.39
C LEU A 30 -5.22 -3.80 4.64
N LEU A 31 -5.16 -3.17 3.47
CA LEU A 31 -6.34 -2.80 2.69
C LEU A 31 -7.22 -4.01 2.37
N PHE A 32 -6.65 -5.05 1.80
CA PHE A 32 -7.41 -6.25 1.40
C PHE A 32 -7.77 -7.12 2.60
N GLU A 33 -6.85 -7.26 3.54
CA GLU A 33 -7.03 -8.06 4.75
C GLU A 33 -8.20 -7.55 5.60
N GLU A 34 -8.40 -6.24 5.65
CA GLU A 34 -9.49 -5.60 6.38
C GLU A 34 -10.71 -5.30 5.49
N LYS A 35 -10.71 -5.80 4.25
CA LYS A 35 -11.84 -5.69 3.30
C LYS A 35 -12.24 -4.24 3.01
N LEU A 36 -11.27 -3.35 2.89
CA LEU A 36 -11.48 -1.93 2.64
C LEU A 36 -11.40 -1.55 1.16
N ALA A 37 -11.09 -2.50 0.28
CA ALA A 37 -10.85 -2.23 -1.13
C ALA A 37 -12.02 -1.53 -1.83
N GLN A 38 -13.25 -1.89 -1.48
CA GLN A 38 -14.45 -1.32 -2.09
C GLN A 38 -14.66 0.16 -1.77
N SER A 39 -13.96 0.68 -0.78
CA SER A 39 -14.06 2.08 -0.38
C SER A 39 -13.21 3.02 -1.25
N PHE A 40 -12.45 2.48 -2.19
CA PHE A 40 -11.52 3.25 -3.00
C PHE A 40 -11.80 3.05 -4.49
N ASP A 41 -11.58 4.12 -5.27
CA ASP A 41 -11.83 4.11 -6.71
C ASP A 41 -10.71 3.40 -7.47
N LEU A 42 -9.48 3.47 -6.94
CA LEU A 42 -8.30 2.91 -7.57
C LEU A 42 -7.36 2.37 -6.50
N ILE A 43 -6.79 1.21 -6.75
CA ILE A 43 -5.86 0.56 -5.83
C ILE A 43 -4.52 0.38 -6.51
N ILE A 44 -3.48 0.89 -5.87
CA ILE A 44 -2.08 0.74 -6.29
C ILE A 44 -1.38 -0.15 -5.27
N PHE A 45 -0.83 -1.26 -5.74
CA PHE A 45 -0.04 -2.17 -4.92
C PHE A 45 1.44 -1.88 -5.12
N ILE A 46 2.16 -1.65 -4.02
CA ILE A 46 3.62 -1.51 -4.04
C ILE A 46 4.21 -2.85 -3.63
N GLN A 47 4.80 -3.54 -4.59
CA GLN A 47 5.33 -4.89 -4.42
C GLN A 47 6.84 -4.86 -4.20
N SER A 48 7.30 -5.67 -3.25
CA SER A 48 8.73 -5.91 -3.02
C SER A 48 8.96 -7.40 -2.75
N ASP A 49 10.11 -7.91 -3.17
CA ASP A 49 10.50 -9.28 -2.87
C ASP A 49 10.63 -9.47 -1.36
N ILE A 50 10.30 -10.66 -0.89
CA ILE A 50 10.33 -10.97 0.55
C ILE A 50 11.70 -10.73 1.15
N ASN A 51 12.78 -11.04 0.45
CA ASN A 51 14.14 -10.84 0.94
C ASN A 51 14.45 -9.35 1.10
N LYS A 52 14.00 -8.50 0.18
CA LYS A 52 14.16 -7.05 0.27
C LYS A 52 13.36 -6.47 1.43
N ARG A 53 12.13 -6.93 1.61
CA ARG A 53 11.27 -6.50 2.73
C ARG A 53 11.91 -6.86 4.06
N ARG A 54 12.42 -8.08 4.19
CA ARG A 54 13.10 -8.53 5.40
C ARG A 54 14.33 -7.70 5.70
N GLU A 55 15.19 -7.47 4.71
CA GLU A 55 16.37 -6.61 4.87
C GLU A 55 16.00 -5.23 5.42
N ARG A 56 14.97 -4.61 4.83
CA ARG A 56 14.55 -3.26 5.23
C ARG A 56 14.02 -3.22 6.65
N VAL A 57 13.27 -4.23 7.05
CA VAL A 57 12.71 -4.33 8.41
C VAL A 57 13.83 -4.57 9.42
N LEU A 58 14.79 -5.44 9.12
CA LEU A 58 15.94 -5.70 10.00
C LEU A 58 16.81 -4.47 10.16
N LYS A 59 17.03 -3.70 9.10
CA LYS A 59 17.76 -2.43 9.17
C LYS A 59 17.11 -1.39 10.08
N ARG A 60 15.78 -1.45 10.23
CA ARG A 60 15.05 -0.57 11.15
C ARG A 60 15.03 -1.07 12.58
N GLY A 61 15.74 -2.16 12.87
CA GLY A 61 15.89 -2.69 14.23
C GLY A 61 14.92 -3.79 14.63
N ALA A 62 14.02 -4.23 13.73
CA ALA A 62 13.13 -5.33 14.03
C ALA A 62 13.86 -6.69 13.94
N THR A 63 13.30 -7.71 14.60
CA THR A 63 13.85 -9.06 14.56
C THR A 63 13.30 -9.86 13.38
N SER A 64 14.01 -10.93 13.01
CA SER A 64 13.55 -11.87 11.98
C SER A 64 12.23 -12.55 12.36
N GLU A 65 12.05 -12.89 13.63
CA GLU A 65 10.83 -13.47 14.17
C GLU A 65 9.64 -12.51 14.04
N TYR A 66 9.86 -11.24 14.37
CA TYR A 66 8.84 -10.21 14.21
C TYR A 66 8.43 -10.07 12.74
N PHE A 67 9.39 -10.07 11.82
CA PHE A 67 9.11 -9.99 10.39
C PHE A 67 8.24 -11.16 9.94
N LYS A 68 8.59 -12.40 10.32
CA LYS A 68 7.81 -13.60 9.97
C LYS A 68 6.39 -13.53 10.50
N LEU A 69 6.22 -13.07 11.73
CA LEU A 69 4.90 -12.94 12.34
C LEU A 69 4.03 -11.93 11.57
N MET A 70 4.58 -10.78 11.24
CA MET A 70 3.84 -9.73 10.55
C MET A 70 3.55 -10.09 9.09
N ASP A 71 4.51 -10.71 8.41
CA ASP A 71 4.33 -11.17 7.02
C ASP A 71 3.26 -12.25 6.94
N GLY A 72 3.21 -13.16 7.91
CA GLY A 72 2.22 -14.22 7.96
C GLY A 72 0.78 -13.74 8.16
N LYS A 73 0.58 -12.51 8.61
CA LYS A 73 -0.75 -11.89 8.75
C LYS A 73 -1.27 -11.29 7.46
N GLN A 74 -0.42 -11.13 6.47
CA GLN A 74 -0.79 -10.50 5.21
C GLN A 74 -1.23 -11.52 4.18
N ILE A 75 -2.14 -11.10 3.31
CA ILE A 75 -2.55 -11.89 2.15
C ILE A 75 -1.34 -12.05 1.21
N ASN A 76 -1.29 -13.19 0.49
CA ASN A 76 -0.27 -13.48 -0.51
C ASN A 76 -0.14 -12.33 -1.51
N GLN A 77 1.10 -11.99 -1.88
CA GLN A 77 1.37 -10.89 -2.80
C GLN A 77 0.80 -11.11 -4.20
N ASN A 78 0.75 -12.36 -4.67
CA ASN A 78 0.12 -12.65 -5.96
C ASN A 78 -1.37 -12.29 -5.95
N THR A 79 -2.06 -12.55 -4.85
CA THR A 79 -3.46 -12.16 -4.68
C THR A 79 -3.61 -10.63 -4.71
N LYS A 80 -2.74 -9.92 -4.02
CA LYS A 80 -2.75 -8.45 -4.03
C LYS A 80 -2.49 -7.89 -5.43
N TYR A 81 -1.56 -8.49 -6.17
CA TYR A 81 -1.28 -8.13 -7.55
C TYR A 81 -2.51 -8.25 -8.43
N ILE A 82 -3.23 -9.37 -8.33
CA ILE A 82 -4.41 -9.62 -9.14
C ILE A 82 -5.56 -8.67 -8.80
N LEU A 83 -5.73 -8.35 -7.51
CA LEU A 83 -6.83 -7.52 -7.03
C LEU A 83 -6.58 -6.01 -7.16
N SER A 84 -5.35 -5.60 -7.47
CA SER A 84 -5.00 -4.19 -7.59
C SER A 84 -5.13 -3.72 -9.04
N ASP A 85 -5.41 -2.44 -9.21
CA ASP A 85 -5.53 -1.83 -10.55
C ASP A 85 -4.16 -1.61 -11.17
N TYR A 86 -3.17 -1.21 -10.36
CA TYR A 86 -1.79 -1.01 -10.77
C TYR A 86 -0.83 -1.58 -9.75
N THR A 87 0.34 -2.01 -10.22
CA THR A 87 1.41 -2.48 -9.35
C THR A 87 2.69 -1.73 -9.65
N ILE A 88 3.34 -1.24 -8.59
CA ILE A 88 4.66 -0.63 -8.66
C ILE A 88 5.64 -1.56 -7.97
N GLN A 89 6.72 -1.94 -8.65
CA GLN A 89 7.77 -2.75 -8.05
C GLN A 89 8.80 -1.88 -7.34
N ASN A 90 9.10 -2.24 -6.09
CA ASN A 90 10.04 -1.54 -5.24
C ASN A 90 11.15 -2.49 -4.78
N ASN A 91 11.90 -3.03 -5.74
CA ASN A 91 12.99 -3.98 -5.51
C ASN A 91 14.37 -3.39 -5.72
N SER A 92 14.45 -2.12 -6.09
CA SER A 92 15.67 -1.46 -6.52
C SER A 92 15.90 -0.17 -5.72
N SER A 93 16.47 0.84 -6.33
CA SER A 93 16.80 2.11 -5.68
C SER A 93 15.58 3.01 -5.47
N ILE A 94 15.73 4.01 -4.61
CA ILE A 94 14.73 5.06 -4.42
C ILE A 94 14.48 5.81 -5.73
N LEU A 95 15.53 6.05 -6.52
CA LEU A 95 15.40 6.71 -7.82
C LEU A 95 14.50 5.91 -8.76
N ASN A 96 14.68 4.59 -8.82
CA ASN A 96 13.87 3.71 -9.65
C ASN A 96 12.40 3.73 -9.20
N LEU A 97 12.17 3.71 -7.90
CA LEU A 97 10.81 3.82 -7.33
C LEU A 97 10.15 5.13 -7.74
N ARG A 98 10.87 6.25 -7.64
CA ARG A 98 10.37 7.58 -8.07
C ARG A 98 9.98 7.59 -9.54
N LEU A 99 10.82 7.02 -10.40
CA LEU A 99 10.53 6.95 -11.83
C LEU A 99 9.28 6.14 -12.12
N ASN A 100 9.09 5.03 -11.43
CA ASN A 100 7.90 4.20 -11.59
C ASN A 100 6.63 4.91 -11.11
N ILE A 101 6.72 5.65 -10.02
CA ILE A 101 5.61 6.48 -9.52
C ILE A 101 5.25 7.57 -10.52
N ILE A 102 6.23 8.26 -11.08
CA ILE A 102 6.01 9.34 -12.07
C ILE A 102 5.33 8.76 -13.31
N LYS A 103 5.78 7.62 -13.80
CA LYS A 103 5.15 6.95 -14.96
C LYS A 103 3.69 6.64 -14.68
N LEU A 104 3.37 6.13 -13.50
CA LEU A 104 2.00 5.84 -13.12
C LEU A 104 1.14 7.11 -13.05
N LEU A 105 1.65 8.17 -12.43
CA LEU A 105 0.92 9.44 -12.32
C LEU A 105 0.61 10.03 -13.68
N ASN A 106 1.46 9.83 -14.68
CA ASN A 106 1.21 10.29 -16.04
C ASN A 106 0.11 9.50 -16.77
N ILE A 107 -0.16 8.27 -16.34
CA ILE A 107 -1.25 7.45 -16.86
C ILE A 107 -2.59 7.83 -16.22
N LEU A 108 -2.56 8.20 -14.95
CA LEU A 108 -3.75 8.60 -14.21
C LEU A 108 -4.15 10.03 -14.62
#